data_3b7dc8abb892eaec92e03334f32148f1
#
_entry.id   3b7dc8abb892eaec92e03334f32148f1
#
_cell.length_a   1.000
_cell.length_b   1.000
_cell.length_c   1.000
_cell.angle_alpha   90.00
_cell.angle_beta   90.00
_cell.angle_gamma   90.00
#
_symmetry.space_group_name_H-M   'P 1'
#
loop_
_entity.id
_entity.type
_entity.pdbx_description
1 polymer ?
#
loop_
_entity_poly.entity_id
_entity_poly.type
_entity_poly.pdbx_seq_one_letter_code
_entity_poly.pdbx_strand_id
1 'polypeptide(L)'
;MRDRSDAGRGPAPRSPRIGAADVVLRGERDAVILKPAGLSSEAPGTGANAPETLLTQARMLLGWPDAQLPHRIDRPTRGFVVVARDRDAVAAHNESIRAGSWTKHYLARIAPTERGGDAGALVGQHRAYLRRDGQVSRVVRSGGDPSSLTVVAAAPAPGRPGEWHALIKLETGRFHQIRAMLSNLGFPLVGDRDYGGAPGAMYLDHASLWFPSIDDGRMQRAWLAEDRGREVLDPAISVALRDCVA
;
A
#
# COMPACT_ATOMS: atom_id res chain seq x y z
N MET A 1 51.18 4.70 6.33
CA MET A 1 50.56 5.65 5.41
C MET A 1 49.89 4.86 4.31
N ARG A 2 48.62 4.52 4.44
CA ARG A 2 47.82 3.84 3.41
C ARG A 2 46.54 4.65 3.23
N ASP A 3 46.52 5.33 2.13
CA ASP A 3 45.37 6.07 1.59
C ASP A 3 44.21 5.11 1.35
N ARG A 4 43.09 5.31 2.03
CA ARG A 4 41.84 4.62 1.75
C ARG A 4 41.06 5.52 0.81
N SER A 5 41.14 5.24 -0.46
CA SER A 5 40.36 5.78 -1.55
C SER A 5 38.84 5.77 -1.14
N ASP A 6 38.32 6.95 -1.03
CA ASP A 6 36.90 7.26 -0.96
C ASP A 6 36.24 6.89 -2.30
N ALA A 7 35.81 5.64 -2.42
CA ALA A 7 35.09 5.15 -3.59
C ALA A 7 33.70 5.81 -3.61
N GLY A 8 33.58 6.81 -4.48
CA GLY A 8 32.41 7.66 -4.66
C GLY A 8 31.08 6.90 -4.64
N ARG A 9 30.26 7.16 -3.62
CA ARG A 9 28.84 6.89 -3.65
C ARG A 9 28.24 7.79 -4.72
N GLY A 10 27.86 7.21 -5.85
CA GLY A 10 27.08 7.92 -6.86
C GLY A 10 25.86 8.61 -6.22
N PRO A 11 25.31 9.66 -6.85
CA PRO A 11 24.18 10.40 -6.30
C PRO A 11 23.04 9.42 -5.97
N ALA A 12 22.49 9.54 -4.76
CA ALA A 12 21.35 8.72 -4.35
C ALA A 12 20.22 8.83 -5.39
N PRO A 13 19.56 7.73 -5.76
CA PRO A 13 18.49 7.77 -6.74
C PRO A 13 17.42 8.78 -6.27
N ARG A 14 17.04 9.69 -7.17
CA ARG A 14 16.02 10.71 -6.87
C ARG A 14 14.70 10.03 -6.51
N SER A 15 14.00 10.57 -5.51
CA SER A 15 12.67 10.11 -5.15
C SER A 15 11.71 10.23 -6.34
N PRO A 16 10.81 9.25 -6.55
CA PRO A 16 9.76 9.38 -7.56
C PRO A 16 8.96 10.66 -7.36
N ARG A 17 8.46 11.24 -8.46
CA ARG A 17 7.66 12.47 -8.43
C ARG A 17 6.22 12.18 -8.80
N ILE A 18 5.30 12.92 -8.20
CA ILE A 18 3.89 12.97 -8.59
C ILE A 18 3.61 14.22 -9.41
N GLY A 19 2.61 14.11 -10.29
CA GLY A 19 2.13 15.22 -11.13
C GLY A 19 0.61 15.28 -11.15
N ALA A 20 0.06 16.18 -11.95
CA ALA A 20 -1.40 16.37 -12.06
C ALA A 20 -2.15 15.09 -12.48
N ALA A 21 -1.53 14.24 -13.32
CA ALA A 21 -2.11 12.97 -13.76
C ALA A 21 -2.25 11.93 -12.63
N ASP A 22 -1.52 12.10 -11.52
CA ASP A 22 -1.61 11.21 -10.35
C ASP A 22 -2.74 11.62 -9.40
N VAL A 23 -3.32 12.82 -9.54
CA VAL A 23 -4.50 13.25 -8.79
C VAL A 23 -5.73 12.63 -9.44
N VAL A 24 -6.25 11.55 -8.86
CA VAL A 24 -7.36 10.78 -9.45
C VAL A 24 -8.74 11.26 -9.02
N LEU A 25 -8.84 11.86 -7.83
CA LEU A 25 -10.02 12.55 -7.32
C LEU A 25 -9.60 13.84 -6.64
N ARG A 26 -10.41 14.88 -6.75
CA ARG A 26 -10.18 16.17 -6.07
C ARG A 26 -11.52 16.79 -5.66
N GLY A 27 -11.75 16.84 -4.35
CA GLY A 27 -12.82 17.59 -3.70
C GLY A 27 -12.33 18.97 -3.22
N GLU A 28 -13.14 19.62 -2.42
CA GLU A 28 -12.79 20.90 -1.80
C GLU A 28 -11.84 20.71 -0.62
N ARG A 29 -12.01 19.63 0.15
CA ARG A 29 -11.30 19.37 1.40
C ARG A 29 -10.42 18.12 1.37
N ASP A 30 -10.52 17.29 0.34
CA ASP A 30 -9.69 16.12 0.14
C ASP A 30 -9.29 15.89 -1.32
N ALA A 31 -8.28 15.07 -1.53
CA ALA A 31 -7.90 14.56 -2.84
C ALA A 31 -7.37 13.14 -2.70
N VAL A 32 -7.52 12.34 -3.76
CA VAL A 32 -6.90 11.01 -3.85
C VAL A 32 -5.75 11.07 -4.85
N ILE A 33 -4.58 10.66 -4.40
CA ILE A 33 -3.37 10.63 -5.23
C ILE A 33 -2.91 9.17 -5.41
N LEU A 34 -2.55 8.82 -6.63
CA LEU A 34 -1.88 7.56 -6.95
C LEU A 34 -0.39 7.69 -6.62
N LYS A 35 0.01 7.24 -5.43
CA LYS A 35 1.40 7.25 -4.98
C LYS A 35 2.24 6.23 -5.76
N PRO A 36 3.35 6.61 -6.40
CA PRO A 36 4.27 5.64 -7.01
C PRO A 36 4.98 4.78 -5.96
N ALA A 37 5.40 3.58 -6.36
CA ALA A 37 6.30 2.76 -5.55
C ALA A 37 7.65 3.46 -5.34
N GLY A 38 8.25 3.27 -4.17
CA GLY A 38 9.54 3.90 -3.83
C GLY A 38 9.44 5.30 -3.20
N LEU A 39 8.28 5.97 -3.29
CA LEU A 39 8.02 7.23 -2.60
C LEU A 39 7.46 6.97 -1.20
N SER A 40 8.05 7.57 -0.17
CA SER A 40 7.48 7.52 1.19
C SER A 40 6.20 8.34 1.26
N SER A 41 5.19 7.88 2.02
CA SER A 41 3.97 8.67 2.24
C SER A 41 4.27 9.95 3.01
N GLU A 42 5.02 9.84 4.09
CA GLU A 42 5.51 10.93 4.94
C GLU A 42 6.87 10.55 5.53
N ALA A 43 7.59 11.52 6.05
CA ALA A 43 8.85 11.29 6.77
C ALA A 43 8.84 12.06 8.09
N PRO A 44 9.54 11.56 9.13
CA PRO A 44 9.76 12.34 10.34
C PRO A 44 10.69 13.54 10.04
N GLY A 45 10.35 14.68 10.61
CA GLY A 45 11.15 15.90 10.54
C GLY A 45 10.72 16.90 9.47
N THR A 46 11.00 18.15 9.76
CA THR A 46 10.79 19.31 8.89
C THR A 46 12.13 20.02 8.73
N GLY A 47 12.47 20.44 7.51
CA GLY A 47 13.69 21.21 7.22
C GLY A 47 14.16 21.03 5.78
N ALA A 48 15.14 21.85 5.37
CA ALA A 48 15.67 21.88 4.01
C ALA A 48 16.26 20.55 3.53
N ASN A 49 16.64 19.66 4.44
CA ASN A 49 17.18 18.34 4.14
C ASN A 49 16.18 17.19 4.37
N ALA A 50 14.90 17.50 4.63
CA ALA A 50 13.89 16.44 4.76
C ALA A 50 13.70 15.75 3.40
N PRO A 51 13.61 14.40 3.38
CA PRO A 51 13.41 13.68 2.12
C PRO A 51 12.06 14.06 1.51
N GLU A 52 12.04 14.20 0.18
CA GLU A 52 10.78 14.38 -0.55
C GLU A 52 9.84 13.19 -0.29
N THR A 53 8.60 13.49 0.08
CA THR A 53 7.55 12.50 0.37
C THR A 53 6.31 12.80 -0.47
N LEU A 54 5.36 11.85 -0.50
CA LEU A 54 4.05 12.11 -1.09
C LEU A 54 3.43 13.39 -0.50
N LEU A 55 3.45 13.52 0.84
CA LEU A 55 2.82 14.65 1.53
C LEU A 55 3.46 15.99 1.14
N THR A 56 4.80 16.06 1.09
CA THR A 56 5.48 17.31 0.70
C THR A 56 5.21 17.68 -0.75
N GLN A 57 5.20 16.70 -1.66
CA GLN A 57 4.87 16.93 -3.07
C GLN A 57 3.38 17.28 -3.26
N ALA A 58 2.46 16.62 -2.52
CA ALA A 58 1.04 16.88 -2.58
C ALA A 58 0.68 18.30 -2.10
N ARG A 59 1.33 18.80 -1.05
CA ARG A 59 1.15 20.19 -0.57
C ARG A 59 1.43 21.20 -1.67
N MET A 60 2.52 21.02 -2.40
CA MET A 60 2.88 21.90 -3.53
C MET A 60 1.92 21.72 -4.71
N LEU A 61 1.62 20.49 -5.10
CA LEU A 61 0.79 20.16 -6.25
C LEU A 61 -0.66 20.64 -6.09
N LEU A 62 -1.22 20.50 -4.89
CA LEU A 62 -2.61 20.85 -4.59
C LEU A 62 -2.76 22.32 -4.15
N GLY A 63 -1.68 22.99 -3.76
CA GLY A 63 -1.72 24.33 -3.14
C GLY A 63 -2.27 24.29 -1.71
N TRP A 64 -2.08 23.18 -0.98
CA TRP A 64 -2.59 22.96 0.38
C TRP A 64 -1.44 22.86 1.39
N PRO A 65 -0.93 23.96 1.95
CA PRO A 65 0.25 23.96 2.82
C PRO A 65 0.05 23.13 4.10
N ASP A 66 -1.19 23.10 4.62
CA ASP A 66 -1.55 22.40 5.86
C ASP A 66 -2.04 20.95 5.64
N ALA A 67 -1.96 20.46 4.40
CA ALA A 67 -2.40 19.10 4.08
C ALA A 67 -1.73 18.05 4.94
N GLN A 68 -2.49 17.02 5.26
CA GLN A 68 -2.08 15.86 6.07
C GLN A 68 -2.64 14.57 5.48
N LEU A 69 -2.15 13.43 5.96
CA LEU A 69 -2.59 12.11 5.51
C LEU A 69 -3.40 11.41 6.60
N PRO A 70 -4.69 11.09 6.37
CA PRO A 70 -5.50 10.29 7.31
C PRO A 70 -5.08 8.82 7.33
N HIS A 71 -4.43 8.34 6.28
CA HIS A 71 -3.83 7.01 6.20
C HIS A 71 -2.55 7.05 5.36
N ARG A 72 -1.78 5.97 5.43
CA ARG A 72 -0.54 5.83 4.68
C ARG A 72 -0.38 4.43 4.13
N ILE A 73 0.46 4.30 3.10
CA ILE A 73 0.93 3.03 2.56
C ILE A 73 2.46 3.01 2.59
N ASP A 74 3.04 1.82 2.62
CA ASP A 74 4.49 1.65 2.73
C ASP A 74 5.24 2.29 1.55
N ARG A 75 6.51 2.62 1.76
CA ARG A 75 7.35 3.20 0.71
C ARG A 75 7.38 2.36 -0.58
N PRO A 76 7.57 1.02 -0.55
CA PRO A 76 7.57 0.21 -1.77
C PRO A 76 6.16 -0.03 -2.34
N THR A 77 5.09 0.19 -1.56
CA THR A 77 3.71 0.04 -2.01
C THR A 77 3.32 1.19 -2.94
N ARG A 78 2.71 0.86 -4.09
CA ARG A 78 2.06 1.81 -4.99
C ARG A 78 0.57 1.88 -4.64
N GLY A 79 -0.12 2.97 -5.02
CA GLY A 79 -1.58 3.01 -4.96
C GLY A 79 -2.15 4.24 -4.29
N PHE A 80 -3.44 4.19 -4.01
CA PHE A 80 -4.22 5.34 -3.62
C PHE A 80 -3.95 5.79 -2.19
N VAL A 81 -3.74 7.10 -2.04
CA VAL A 81 -3.61 7.75 -0.73
C VAL A 81 -4.50 8.99 -0.73
N VAL A 82 -5.33 9.11 0.29
CA VAL A 82 -6.12 10.33 0.54
C VAL A 82 -5.22 11.38 1.16
N VAL A 83 -5.30 12.58 0.62
CA VAL A 83 -4.67 13.78 1.15
C VAL A 83 -5.80 14.68 1.64
N ALA A 84 -5.86 14.94 2.92
CA ALA A 84 -6.80 15.87 3.53
C ALA A 84 -6.20 17.28 3.56
N ARG A 85 -7.00 18.31 3.25
CA ARG A 85 -6.55 19.68 3.07
C ARG A 85 -5.96 20.30 4.34
N ASP A 86 -6.53 19.93 5.49
CA ASP A 86 -6.20 20.50 6.78
C ASP A 86 -6.50 19.51 7.92
N ARG A 87 -6.29 19.94 9.17
CA ARG A 87 -6.50 19.15 10.36
C ARG A 87 -7.95 18.70 10.56
N ASP A 88 -8.92 19.56 10.23
CA ASP A 88 -10.35 19.24 10.40
C ASP A 88 -10.79 18.20 9.38
N ALA A 89 -10.29 18.29 8.16
CA ALA A 89 -10.48 17.27 7.14
C ALA A 89 -9.89 15.91 7.55
N VAL A 90 -8.68 15.91 8.15
CA VAL A 90 -8.09 14.67 8.72
C VAL A 90 -8.96 14.10 9.84
N ALA A 91 -9.47 14.94 10.74
CA ALA A 91 -10.31 14.48 11.85
C ALA A 91 -11.58 13.80 11.33
N ALA A 92 -12.25 14.37 10.31
CA ALA A 92 -13.43 13.79 9.67
C ALA A 92 -13.12 12.43 9.02
N HIS A 93 -12.01 12.32 8.27
CA HIS A 93 -11.59 11.04 7.72
C HIS A 93 -11.24 10.01 8.79
N ASN A 94 -10.56 10.41 9.87
CA ASN A 94 -10.24 9.50 10.97
C ASN A 94 -11.49 8.98 11.67
N GLU A 95 -12.55 9.78 11.78
CA GLU A 95 -13.83 9.34 12.28
C GLU A 95 -14.46 8.29 11.37
N SER A 96 -14.53 8.53 10.06
CA SER A 96 -15.06 7.56 9.09
C SER A 96 -14.22 6.26 9.02
N ILE A 97 -12.90 6.35 9.19
CA ILE A 97 -12.02 5.17 9.31
C ILE A 97 -12.35 4.37 10.56
N ARG A 98 -12.52 5.02 11.73
CA ARG A 98 -12.92 4.35 12.98
C ARG A 98 -14.30 3.71 12.89
N ALA A 99 -15.22 4.35 12.17
CA ALA A 99 -16.56 3.81 11.90
C ALA A 99 -16.55 2.63 10.89
N GLY A 100 -15.39 2.28 10.32
CA GLY A 100 -15.28 1.18 9.36
C GLY A 100 -15.86 1.49 7.98
N SER A 101 -16.08 2.78 7.66
CA SER A 101 -16.71 3.20 6.40
C SER A 101 -15.77 3.12 5.18
N TRP A 102 -14.51 2.80 5.39
CA TRP A 102 -13.53 2.68 4.32
C TRP A 102 -13.35 1.22 3.90
N THR A 103 -13.39 0.97 2.60
CA THR A 103 -13.04 -0.33 2.04
C THR A 103 -11.78 -0.21 1.19
N LYS A 104 -10.79 -1.07 1.44
CA LYS A 104 -9.47 -1.06 0.81
C LYS A 104 -9.15 -2.42 0.23
N HIS A 105 -8.83 -2.44 -1.07
CA HIS A 105 -8.34 -3.66 -1.71
C HIS A 105 -6.92 -3.48 -2.21
N TYR A 106 -6.14 -4.51 -2.06
CA TYR A 106 -4.75 -4.57 -2.50
C TYR A 106 -4.54 -5.70 -3.50
N LEU A 107 -3.73 -5.44 -4.51
CA LEU A 107 -3.17 -6.47 -5.38
C LEU A 107 -1.75 -6.76 -4.95
N ALA A 108 -1.44 -8.02 -4.69
CA ALA A 108 -0.11 -8.48 -4.32
C ALA A 108 0.36 -9.56 -5.28
N ARG A 109 1.66 -9.61 -5.59
CA ARG A 109 2.30 -10.76 -6.21
C ARG A 109 3.07 -11.52 -5.15
N ILE A 110 2.74 -12.80 -5.00
CA ILE A 110 3.25 -13.70 -3.97
C ILE A 110 3.90 -14.93 -4.59
N ALA A 111 4.82 -15.54 -3.87
CA ALA A 111 5.37 -16.82 -4.24
C ALA A 111 5.31 -17.77 -3.02
N PRO A 112 4.73 -18.98 -3.14
CA PRO A 112 4.70 -19.92 -2.05
C PRO A 112 6.12 -20.37 -1.69
N THR A 113 6.36 -20.47 -0.38
CA THR A 113 7.52 -21.19 0.16
C THR A 113 7.17 -22.65 0.37
N GLU A 114 8.12 -23.48 0.79
CA GLU A 114 7.85 -24.89 1.16
C GLU A 114 6.71 -25.05 2.17
N ARG A 115 6.43 -24.02 2.98
CA ARG A 115 5.33 -24.01 3.97
C ARG A 115 3.99 -23.60 3.38
N GLY A 116 3.99 -22.91 2.24
CA GLY A 116 2.79 -22.26 1.70
C GLY A 116 1.83 -23.22 1.00
N GLY A 117 2.36 -24.17 0.26
CA GLY A 117 1.52 -25.06 -0.54
C GLY A 117 0.81 -24.36 -1.69
N ASP A 118 -0.47 -24.69 -1.90
CA ASP A 118 -1.31 -24.09 -2.94
C ASP A 118 -1.82 -22.71 -2.54
N ALA A 119 -1.52 -21.69 -3.34
CA ALA A 119 -1.98 -20.32 -3.08
C ALA A 119 -3.50 -20.14 -3.22
N GLY A 120 -4.20 -21.03 -3.93
CA GLY A 120 -5.67 -21.05 -3.95
C GLY A 120 -6.28 -21.30 -2.56
N ALA A 121 -5.58 -22.02 -1.69
CA ALA A 121 -6.00 -22.27 -0.32
C ALA A 121 -5.93 -21.00 0.59
N LEU A 122 -5.31 -19.91 0.12
CA LEU A 122 -5.32 -18.62 0.84
C LEU A 122 -6.68 -17.91 0.79
N VAL A 123 -7.57 -18.24 -0.15
CA VAL A 123 -8.85 -17.55 -0.28
C VAL A 123 -9.65 -17.71 1.03
N GLY A 124 -10.02 -16.56 1.62
CA GLY A 124 -10.74 -16.53 2.89
C GLY A 124 -10.18 -15.48 3.86
N GLN A 125 -10.79 -15.42 5.05
CA GLN A 125 -10.39 -14.49 6.10
C GLN A 125 -9.22 -15.04 6.91
N HIS A 126 -8.22 -14.18 7.15
CA HIS A 126 -7.06 -14.47 7.99
C HIS A 126 -6.98 -13.48 9.14
N ARG A 127 -6.72 -13.98 10.35
CA ARG A 127 -6.56 -13.19 11.57
C ARG A 127 -5.22 -13.48 12.23
N ALA A 128 -4.59 -12.46 12.77
CA ALA A 128 -3.33 -12.58 13.49
C ALA A 128 -3.19 -11.47 14.54
N TYR A 129 -2.26 -11.63 15.46
CA TYR A 129 -1.79 -10.53 16.27
C TYR A 129 -0.44 -10.06 15.73
N LEU A 130 -0.31 -8.75 15.46
CA LEU A 130 0.91 -8.15 14.95
C LEU A 130 1.58 -7.29 16.02
N ARG A 131 2.88 -7.44 16.17
CA ARG A 131 3.72 -6.59 17.00
C ARG A 131 4.83 -5.98 16.15
N ARG A 132 4.99 -4.66 16.26
CA ARG A 132 6.11 -3.99 15.61
C ARG A 132 7.42 -4.34 16.29
N ASP A 133 8.42 -4.69 15.48
CA ASP A 133 9.78 -5.02 15.91
C ASP A 133 10.75 -4.22 15.01
N GLY A 134 11.14 -3.03 15.48
CA GLY A 134 11.95 -2.09 14.72
C GLY A 134 11.30 -1.65 13.40
N GLN A 135 11.89 -2.09 12.29
CA GLN A 135 11.46 -1.76 10.92
C GLN A 135 10.52 -2.79 10.29
N VAL A 136 10.14 -3.83 11.02
CA VAL A 136 9.25 -4.90 10.56
C VAL A 136 8.10 -5.11 11.53
N SER A 137 7.05 -5.80 11.08
CA SER A 137 6.02 -6.37 11.95
C SER A 137 6.16 -7.88 12.00
N ARG A 138 5.87 -8.47 13.14
CA ARG A 138 5.88 -9.94 13.31
C ARG A 138 4.53 -10.42 13.79
N VAL A 139 4.12 -11.56 13.28
CA VAL A 139 2.99 -12.32 13.83
C VAL A 139 3.41 -12.92 15.16
N VAL A 140 2.61 -12.67 16.19
CA VAL A 140 2.83 -13.19 17.56
C VAL A 140 1.61 -13.94 18.05
N ARG A 141 1.80 -14.84 19.02
CA ARG A 141 0.69 -15.63 19.60
C ARG A 141 -0.20 -14.78 20.52
N SER A 142 0.37 -13.78 21.18
CA SER A 142 -0.34 -12.87 22.10
C SER A 142 0.42 -11.56 22.25
N GLY A 143 -0.24 -10.53 22.80
CA GLY A 143 0.40 -9.24 23.12
C GLY A 143 0.72 -8.38 21.89
N GLY A 144 0.04 -8.62 20.79
CA GLY A 144 0.10 -7.79 19.57
C GLY A 144 -1.23 -7.12 19.27
N ASP A 145 -1.23 -6.25 18.25
CA ASP A 145 -2.44 -5.62 17.75
C ASP A 145 -3.29 -6.62 16.94
N PRO A 146 -4.60 -6.75 17.21
CA PRO A 146 -5.49 -7.56 16.39
C PRO A 146 -5.46 -7.07 14.94
N SER A 147 -5.30 -8.00 14.02
CA SER A 147 -5.13 -7.74 12.59
C SER A 147 -5.94 -8.72 11.78
N SER A 148 -6.63 -8.24 10.76
CA SER A 148 -7.48 -9.04 9.90
C SER A 148 -7.40 -8.58 8.45
N LEU A 149 -7.35 -9.53 7.55
CA LEU A 149 -7.47 -9.35 6.10
C LEU A 149 -8.24 -10.53 5.49
N THR A 150 -8.84 -10.31 4.33
CA THR A 150 -9.46 -11.36 3.54
C THR A 150 -8.78 -11.45 2.18
N VAL A 151 -8.27 -12.63 1.81
CA VAL A 151 -7.88 -12.91 0.43
C VAL A 151 -9.17 -13.21 -0.35
N VAL A 152 -9.54 -12.30 -1.24
CA VAL A 152 -10.77 -12.36 -2.03
C VAL A 152 -10.62 -13.34 -3.19
N ALA A 153 -9.46 -13.32 -3.84
CA ALA A 153 -9.11 -14.20 -4.94
C ALA A 153 -7.59 -14.40 -4.99
N ALA A 154 -7.17 -15.57 -5.48
CA ALA A 154 -5.78 -15.85 -5.81
C ALA A 154 -5.74 -16.67 -7.10
N ALA A 155 -4.84 -16.31 -8.03
CA ALA A 155 -4.67 -17.00 -9.31
C ALA A 155 -3.20 -16.92 -9.77
N PRO A 156 -2.72 -17.88 -10.58
CA PRO A 156 -1.37 -17.84 -11.12
C PRO A 156 -1.09 -16.52 -11.87
N ALA A 157 0.09 -15.93 -11.64
CA ALA A 157 0.49 -14.70 -12.31
C ALA A 157 0.87 -15.00 -13.78
N PRO A 158 0.21 -14.41 -14.78
CA PRO A 158 0.49 -14.68 -16.18
C PRO A 158 1.96 -14.41 -16.55
N GLY A 159 2.60 -15.40 -17.20
CA GLY A 159 3.99 -15.31 -17.63
C GLY A 159 5.03 -15.37 -16.49
N ARG A 160 4.62 -15.76 -15.26
CA ARG A 160 5.49 -15.83 -14.08
C ARG A 160 5.34 -17.18 -13.36
N PRO A 161 6.03 -18.23 -13.83
CA PRO A 161 5.93 -19.56 -13.21
C PRO A 161 6.24 -19.54 -11.72
N GLY A 162 5.38 -20.17 -10.91
CA GLY A 162 5.54 -20.26 -9.45
C GLY A 162 5.12 -18.99 -8.68
N GLU A 163 4.68 -17.94 -9.37
CA GLU A 163 4.16 -16.73 -8.74
C GLU A 163 2.64 -16.63 -8.91
N TRP A 164 1.98 -15.95 -7.98
CA TRP A 164 0.54 -15.79 -7.94
C TRP A 164 0.16 -14.32 -7.71
N HIS A 165 -0.94 -13.89 -8.30
CA HIS A 165 -1.61 -12.67 -7.90
C HIS A 165 -2.65 -12.98 -6.82
N ALA A 166 -2.69 -12.15 -5.77
CA ALA A 166 -3.70 -12.21 -4.73
C ALA A 166 -4.42 -10.86 -4.62
N LEU A 167 -5.75 -10.89 -4.64
CA LEU A 167 -6.60 -9.74 -4.32
C LEU A 167 -6.98 -9.80 -2.86
N ILE A 168 -6.70 -8.75 -2.10
CA ILE A 168 -6.79 -8.72 -0.65
C ILE A 168 -7.65 -7.56 -0.20
N LYS A 169 -8.72 -7.83 0.56
CA LYS A 169 -9.46 -6.83 1.34
C LYS A 169 -8.77 -6.62 2.67
N LEU A 170 -8.39 -5.39 2.97
CA LEU A 170 -7.72 -5.03 4.23
C LEU A 170 -8.74 -4.49 5.23
N GLU A 171 -8.98 -5.21 6.33
CA GLU A 171 -9.95 -4.86 7.36
C GLU A 171 -9.35 -4.00 8.47
N THR A 172 -8.06 -4.24 8.79
CA THR A 172 -7.28 -3.41 9.71
C THR A 172 -6.05 -2.86 8.99
N GLY A 173 -5.47 -1.77 9.46
CA GLY A 173 -4.33 -1.09 8.80
C GLY A 173 -3.09 -1.02 9.68
N ARG A 174 -2.52 -2.16 10.12
CA ARG A 174 -1.31 -2.19 10.93
C ARG A 174 -0.06 -2.05 10.08
N PHE A 175 1.03 -1.60 10.70
CA PHE A 175 2.32 -1.43 10.03
C PHE A 175 2.77 -2.74 9.36
N HIS A 176 3.06 -2.70 8.06
CA HIS A 176 3.45 -3.84 7.21
C HIS A 176 2.49 -5.05 7.27
N GLN A 177 1.20 -4.85 7.56
CA GLN A 177 0.27 -5.93 7.87
C GLN A 177 0.20 -7.02 6.80
N ILE A 178 -0.07 -6.66 5.54
CA ILE A 178 -0.18 -7.62 4.43
C ILE A 178 1.13 -8.39 4.28
N ARG A 179 2.26 -7.70 4.30
CA ARG A 179 3.61 -8.26 4.17
C ARG A 179 3.90 -9.30 5.26
N ALA A 180 3.65 -8.94 6.52
CA ALA A 180 3.89 -9.82 7.67
C ALA A 180 2.95 -11.02 7.70
N MET A 181 1.66 -10.81 7.44
CA MET A 181 0.67 -11.89 7.51
C MET A 181 0.85 -12.90 6.38
N LEU A 182 1.03 -12.45 5.14
CA LEU A 182 1.26 -13.37 4.00
C LEU A 182 2.57 -14.14 4.15
N SER A 183 3.65 -13.50 4.59
CA SER A 183 4.91 -14.18 4.87
C SER A 183 4.75 -15.26 5.95
N ASN A 184 4.02 -14.96 7.04
CA ASN A 184 3.77 -15.93 8.11
C ASN A 184 2.93 -17.13 7.63
N LEU A 185 2.05 -16.94 6.65
CA LEU A 185 1.26 -17.98 6.01
C LEU A 185 2.08 -18.82 5.00
N GLY A 186 3.33 -18.45 4.73
CA GLY A 186 4.18 -19.14 3.76
C GLY A 186 4.08 -18.57 2.33
N PHE A 187 3.50 -17.40 2.16
CA PHE A 187 3.29 -16.73 0.86
C PHE A 187 3.86 -15.29 0.87
N PRO A 188 5.16 -15.10 1.09
CA PRO A 188 5.75 -13.76 1.07
C PRO A 188 5.55 -13.09 -0.28
N LEU A 189 5.48 -11.76 -0.28
CA LEU A 189 5.46 -10.98 -1.51
C LEU A 189 6.78 -11.13 -2.25
N VAL A 190 6.71 -11.33 -3.56
CA VAL A 190 7.91 -11.32 -4.42
C VAL A 190 8.59 -9.95 -4.30
N GLY A 191 9.90 -9.94 -4.14
CA GLY A 191 10.71 -8.72 -3.96
C GLY A 191 10.74 -8.16 -2.54
N ASP A 192 9.99 -8.74 -1.61
CA ASP A 192 9.96 -8.28 -0.22
C ASP A 192 11.05 -8.94 0.64
N ARG A 193 12.24 -8.34 0.60
CA ARG A 193 13.42 -8.87 1.29
C ARG A 193 13.27 -8.92 2.81
N ASP A 194 12.53 -7.98 3.39
CA ASP A 194 12.33 -7.90 4.85
C ASP A 194 11.50 -9.07 5.38
N TYR A 195 10.72 -9.71 4.50
CA TYR A 195 9.78 -10.78 4.83
C TYR A 195 10.05 -12.09 4.08
N GLY A 196 11.26 -12.24 3.54
CA GLY A 196 11.70 -13.50 2.91
C GLY A 196 11.13 -13.75 1.53
N GLY A 197 10.71 -12.72 0.84
CA GLY A 197 10.23 -12.81 -0.55
C GLY A 197 11.33 -13.18 -1.54
N ALA A 198 10.99 -13.92 -2.58
CA ALA A 198 11.86 -14.22 -3.70
C ALA A 198 12.42 -12.94 -4.34
N PRO A 199 13.61 -12.99 -4.96
CA PRO A 199 14.20 -11.83 -5.64
C PRO A 199 13.27 -11.25 -6.71
N GLY A 200 13.25 -9.92 -6.83
CA GLY A 200 12.43 -9.22 -7.83
C GLY A 200 12.03 -7.83 -7.38
N ALA A 201 11.22 -7.19 -8.20
CA ALA A 201 10.56 -5.93 -7.82
C ALA A 201 9.31 -6.27 -6.98
N MET A 202 9.16 -5.60 -5.85
CA MET A 202 7.99 -5.78 -5.01
C MET A 202 6.73 -5.29 -5.73
N TYR A 203 5.72 -6.15 -5.76
CA TYR A 203 4.40 -5.83 -6.29
C TYR A 203 3.38 -5.88 -5.16
N LEU A 204 3.01 -4.71 -4.68
CA LEU A 204 1.90 -4.49 -3.76
C LEU A 204 1.26 -3.15 -4.14
N ASP A 205 0.05 -3.21 -4.65
CA ASP A 205 -0.73 -2.05 -5.06
C ASP A 205 -1.97 -1.89 -4.17
N HIS A 206 -2.17 -0.73 -3.56
CA HIS A 206 -3.48 -0.32 -3.03
C HIS A 206 -4.38 -0.02 -4.23
N ALA A 207 -5.06 -1.06 -4.69
CA ALA A 207 -5.70 -1.10 -6.01
C ALA A 207 -7.11 -0.52 -6.05
N SER A 208 -7.81 -0.50 -4.91
CA SER A 208 -9.15 0.07 -4.80
C SER A 208 -9.36 0.67 -3.42
N LEU A 209 -9.98 1.84 -3.41
CA LEU A 209 -10.35 2.57 -2.21
C LEU A 209 -11.77 3.11 -2.34
N TRP A 210 -12.63 2.76 -1.39
CA TRP A 210 -13.95 3.34 -1.20
C TRP A 210 -14.00 4.06 0.13
N PHE A 211 -14.55 5.27 0.14
CA PHE A 211 -14.66 6.06 1.35
C PHE A 211 -15.77 7.14 1.18
N PRO A 212 -16.41 7.59 2.25
CA PRO A 212 -17.35 8.69 2.17
C PRO A 212 -16.61 10.02 1.95
N SER A 213 -17.09 10.84 1.02
CA SER A 213 -16.69 12.23 0.86
C SER A 213 -16.96 12.99 2.17
N ILE A 214 -16.00 13.78 2.60
CA ILE A 214 -16.18 14.67 3.76
C ILE A 214 -16.92 15.98 3.42
N ASP A 215 -17.15 16.23 2.12
CA ASP A 215 -17.85 17.41 1.65
C ASP A 215 -19.37 17.19 1.63
N ASP A 216 -19.84 16.02 1.18
CA ASP A 216 -21.27 15.73 0.99
C ASP A 216 -21.73 14.35 1.49
N GLY A 217 -20.85 13.56 2.08
CA GLY A 217 -21.14 12.22 2.59
C GLY A 217 -21.33 11.13 1.53
N ARG A 218 -21.27 11.48 0.23
CA ARG A 218 -21.42 10.48 -0.84
C ARG A 218 -20.23 9.57 -0.91
N MET A 219 -20.47 8.29 -1.21
CA MET A 219 -19.39 7.33 -1.40
C MET A 219 -18.57 7.68 -2.65
N GLN A 220 -17.29 7.89 -2.44
CA GLN A 220 -16.28 8.08 -3.49
C GLN A 220 -15.50 6.78 -3.72
N ARG A 221 -14.98 6.65 -4.92
CA ARG A 221 -14.25 5.47 -5.35
C ARG A 221 -13.03 5.85 -6.18
N ALA A 222 -11.87 5.33 -5.80
CA ALA A 222 -10.69 5.30 -6.64
C ALA A 222 -10.29 3.84 -6.89
N TRP A 223 -9.98 3.46 -8.12
CA TRP A 223 -9.56 2.11 -8.47
C TRP A 223 -8.56 2.12 -9.63
N LEU A 224 -7.68 1.11 -9.65
CA LEU A 224 -6.72 0.94 -10.73
C LEU A 224 -7.43 0.26 -11.90
N ALA A 225 -7.74 1.03 -12.92
CA ALA A 225 -8.18 0.52 -14.21
C ALA A 225 -7.06 -0.29 -14.89
N GLU A 226 -7.42 -1.14 -15.86
CA GLU A 226 -6.49 -2.05 -16.53
C GLU A 226 -5.32 -1.31 -17.20
N ASP A 227 -5.57 -0.13 -17.77
CA ASP A 227 -4.57 0.75 -18.39
C ASP A 227 -3.53 1.33 -17.42
N ARG A 228 -3.82 1.31 -16.13
CA ARG A 228 -2.91 1.74 -15.05
C ARG A 228 -2.28 0.56 -14.32
N GLY A 229 -2.57 -0.66 -14.71
CA GLY A 229 -1.95 -1.88 -14.17
C GLY A 229 -0.46 -1.92 -14.46
N ARG A 230 0.34 -2.51 -13.55
CA ARG A 230 1.78 -2.76 -13.76
C ARG A 230 2.05 -4.10 -14.43
N GLU A 231 1.10 -5.00 -14.41
CA GLU A 231 1.21 -6.36 -14.89
C GLU A 231 -0.12 -6.81 -15.49
N VAL A 232 -0.07 -7.76 -16.41
CA VAL A 232 -1.24 -8.47 -16.89
C VAL A 232 -1.78 -9.33 -15.75
N LEU A 233 -3.06 -9.20 -15.46
CA LEU A 233 -3.74 -9.98 -14.43
C LEU A 233 -4.43 -11.20 -15.04
N ASP A 234 -4.52 -12.27 -14.27
CA ASP A 234 -5.40 -13.37 -14.59
C ASP A 234 -6.86 -12.88 -14.69
N PRO A 235 -7.69 -13.41 -15.64
CA PRO A 235 -9.07 -13.01 -15.77
C PRO A 235 -9.90 -13.11 -14.49
N ALA A 236 -9.65 -14.13 -13.64
CA ALA A 236 -10.35 -14.27 -12.36
C ALA A 236 -10.01 -13.13 -11.39
N ILE A 237 -8.76 -12.69 -11.34
CA ILE A 237 -8.34 -11.53 -10.54
C ILE A 237 -8.95 -10.23 -11.08
N SER A 238 -8.97 -10.07 -12.41
CA SER A 238 -9.56 -8.89 -13.07
C SER A 238 -11.06 -8.79 -12.80
N VAL A 239 -11.78 -9.93 -12.88
CA VAL A 239 -13.22 -9.99 -12.54
C VAL A 239 -13.42 -9.67 -11.06
N ALA A 240 -12.72 -10.35 -10.15
CA ALA A 240 -12.85 -10.11 -8.72
C ALA A 240 -12.54 -8.65 -8.34
N LEU A 241 -11.54 -8.01 -8.97
CA LEU A 241 -11.26 -6.59 -8.74
C LEU A 241 -12.41 -5.70 -9.24
N ARG A 242 -13.00 -5.98 -10.42
CA ARG A 242 -14.18 -5.25 -10.90
C ARG A 242 -15.39 -5.42 -9.98
N ASP A 243 -15.65 -6.62 -9.50
CA ASP A 243 -16.77 -6.91 -8.58
C ASP A 243 -16.60 -6.19 -7.23
N CYS A 244 -15.35 -6.05 -6.76
CA CYS A 244 -15.05 -5.25 -5.57
C CYS A 244 -15.30 -3.75 -5.76
N VAL A 245 -15.44 -3.27 -7.00
CA VAL A 245 -15.62 -1.85 -7.33
C VAL A 245 -16.99 -1.57 -8.01
N ALA A 246 -17.81 -2.58 -8.22
CA ALA A 246 -19.19 -2.46 -8.68
C ALA A 246 -20.11 -2.09 -7.50
#